data_69942f5c8e3c88b195edb5cfbbd17f26
#
_entry.id   69942f5c8e3c88b195edb5cfbbd17f26
#
_cell.length_a   1.000
_cell.length_b   1.000
_cell.length_c   1.000
_cell.angle_alpha   90.00
_cell.angle_beta   90.00
_cell.angle_gamma   90.00
#
_symmetry.space_group_name_H-M   'P 1'
#
loop_
_entity.id
_entity.type
_entity.pdbx_description
1 polymer ?
#
loop_
_entity_poly.entity_id
_entity_poly.type
_entity_poly.pdbx_seq_one_letter_code
_entity_poly.pdbx_strand_id
1 'polypeptide(L)'
;DFEMQTQDLNFLTGLTGVTPDGSIVVPDSMNLVARLGLDGPQCNALLKVQEDKGSLNLDAAYNLSTEVYHADLAIDALQLHHFLPKDSVYALTAHVAAKGRGVDMTSHQTTALVEAKLDELQYARWNLSGVNLNAGLKSAVASVRLTSDNELLKMQSEADLRLDRKYMDGRLNMKVEELDLYNLGIASEPLEHPVAFNLGAEARRDSIKLRMDAGDMDLQFRARSTLEELLGQSDKFVAILTKQIEERRLDHAALRQVLPSAGMQLTAGQANPVSYFLKTKNISFNDF
;
A
#
# COMPACT_ATOMS: atom_id res chain seq x y z
N ASP A 1 9.96 33.25 10.54
CA ASP A 1 8.58 32.78 10.54
C ASP A 1 7.87 33.29 9.30
N PHE A 2 7.20 32.40 8.63
CA PHE A 2 6.34 32.73 7.49
C PHE A 2 4.93 32.26 7.81
N GLU A 3 3.96 33.16 7.68
CA GLU A 3 2.54 32.83 7.83
C GLU A 3 1.80 33.28 6.58
N MET A 4 1.01 32.40 6.00
CA MET A 4 0.16 32.69 4.87
C MET A 4 -1.28 32.30 5.22
N GLN A 5 -2.20 33.24 5.03
CA GLN A 5 -3.62 32.99 5.09
C GLN A 5 -4.25 33.54 3.81
N THR A 6 -4.94 32.71 3.08
CA THR A 6 -5.54 33.09 1.80
C THR A 6 -6.85 32.34 1.56
N GLN A 7 -7.77 33.02 0.90
CA GLN A 7 -9.04 32.46 0.43
C GLN A 7 -9.02 32.27 -1.11
N ASP A 8 -8.04 32.84 -1.81
CA ASP A 8 -7.86 32.64 -3.24
C ASP A 8 -6.47 32.00 -3.47
N LEU A 9 -6.48 30.73 -3.79
CA LEU A 9 -5.29 29.91 -3.99
C LEU A 9 -5.00 29.60 -5.46
N ASN A 10 -5.77 30.16 -6.41
CA ASN A 10 -5.56 29.90 -7.84
C ASN A 10 -4.17 30.28 -8.29
N PHE A 11 -3.49 31.21 -7.62
CA PHE A 11 -2.10 31.54 -7.91
C PHE A 11 -1.10 30.42 -7.54
N LEU A 12 -1.44 29.56 -6.56
CA LEU A 12 -0.56 28.44 -6.15
C LEU A 12 -0.49 27.35 -7.22
N THR A 13 -1.57 27.13 -7.96
CA THR A 13 -1.58 26.17 -9.08
C THR A 13 -0.59 26.56 -10.17
N GLY A 14 -0.41 27.88 -10.40
CA GLY A 14 0.61 28.41 -11.31
C GLY A 14 2.04 28.31 -10.79
N LEU A 15 2.24 28.39 -9.45
CA LEU A 15 3.57 28.31 -8.83
C LEU A 15 4.10 26.87 -8.67
N THR A 16 3.21 25.91 -8.46
CA THR A 16 3.60 24.53 -8.19
C THR A 16 3.82 23.71 -9.46
N GLY A 17 3.56 24.28 -10.65
CA GLY A 17 3.62 23.54 -11.91
C GLY A 17 2.55 22.44 -12.00
N VAL A 18 1.57 22.46 -11.10
CA VAL A 18 0.42 21.56 -11.12
C VAL A 18 -0.39 21.86 -12.38
N THR A 19 -0.53 20.86 -13.19
CA THR A 19 -0.88 20.92 -14.59
C THR A 19 -2.21 21.61 -14.91
N PRO A 20 -2.27 22.37 -16.01
CA PRO A 20 -3.49 23.02 -16.49
C PRO A 20 -4.58 22.06 -16.96
N ASP A 21 -4.43 20.74 -16.81
CA ASP A 21 -5.37 19.73 -17.30
C ASP A 21 -6.64 19.59 -16.43
N GLY A 22 -6.71 20.32 -15.31
CA GLY A 22 -7.85 20.29 -14.39
C GLY A 22 -7.98 18.98 -13.62
N SER A 23 -6.91 18.20 -13.51
CA SER A 23 -6.90 16.99 -12.64
C SER A 23 -6.82 17.36 -11.17
N ILE A 24 -6.16 18.48 -10.85
CA ILE A 24 -6.13 19.07 -9.50
C ILE A 24 -6.70 20.48 -9.58
N VAL A 25 -7.66 20.76 -8.71
CA VAL A 25 -8.35 22.05 -8.62
C VAL A 25 -8.27 22.55 -7.20
N VAL A 26 -8.14 23.85 -7.01
CA VAL A 26 -8.26 24.47 -5.69
C VAL A 26 -9.69 24.97 -5.55
N PRO A 27 -10.46 24.51 -4.54
CA PRO A 27 -11.82 24.97 -4.33
C PRO A 27 -11.88 26.44 -3.96
N ASP A 28 -12.87 27.17 -4.48
CA ASP A 28 -13.06 28.60 -4.21
C ASP A 28 -13.42 28.91 -2.75
N SER A 29 -13.98 27.95 -2.03
CA SER A 29 -14.41 28.07 -0.63
C SER A 29 -13.38 27.59 0.40
N MET A 30 -12.11 27.44 -0.01
CA MET A 30 -11.07 26.93 0.86
C MET A 30 -10.36 28.05 1.63
N ASN A 31 -10.15 27.82 2.93
CA ASN A 31 -9.27 28.63 3.77
C ASN A 31 -8.01 27.83 4.11
N LEU A 32 -6.85 28.43 3.86
CA LEU A 32 -5.54 27.82 4.13
C LEU A 32 -4.73 28.71 5.05
N VAL A 33 -4.22 28.12 6.12
CA VAL A 33 -3.23 28.74 7.01
C VAL A 33 -1.99 27.86 7.01
N ALA A 34 -0.86 28.41 6.56
CA ALA A 34 0.43 27.75 6.62
C ALA A 34 1.41 28.59 7.44
N ARG A 35 2.10 27.94 8.37
CA ARG A 35 3.16 28.53 9.18
C ARG A 35 4.40 27.68 9.09
N LEU A 36 5.50 28.29 8.75
CA LEU A 36 6.82 27.67 8.73
C LEU A 36 7.74 28.48 9.66
N GLY A 37 8.31 27.82 10.64
CA GLY A 37 9.24 28.40 11.61
C GLY A 37 10.57 27.70 11.57
N LEU A 38 11.65 28.49 11.65
CA LEU A 38 13.00 28.00 11.84
C LEU A 38 13.60 28.70 13.06
N ASP A 39 13.93 27.91 14.09
CA ASP A 39 14.58 28.39 15.31
C ASP A 39 15.82 27.54 15.58
N GLY A 40 16.98 28.12 15.26
CA GLY A 40 18.23 27.38 15.26
C GLY A 40 18.13 26.10 14.38
N PRO A 41 18.37 24.92 14.95
CA PRO A 41 18.22 23.66 14.20
C PRO A 41 16.78 23.15 14.13
N GLN A 42 15.80 23.78 14.80
CA GLN A 42 14.43 23.34 14.86
C GLN A 42 13.61 23.94 13.72
N CYS A 43 13.05 23.08 12.88
CA CYS A 43 12.09 23.42 11.86
C CYS A 43 10.70 22.99 12.33
N ASN A 44 9.72 23.88 12.25
CA ASN A 44 8.33 23.59 12.57
C ASN A 44 7.44 23.95 11.37
N ALA A 45 6.45 23.13 11.12
CA ALA A 45 5.48 23.35 10.05
C ALA A 45 4.07 23.12 10.61
N LEU A 46 3.18 24.05 10.36
CA LEU A 46 1.77 23.92 10.64
C LEU A 46 1.00 24.23 9.37
N LEU A 47 0.09 23.34 8.99
CA LEU A 47 -0.82 23.53 7.88
C LEU A 47 -2.24 23.27 8.36
N LYS A 48 -3.14 24.22 8.12
CA LYS A 48 -4.57 24.06 8.35
C LYS A 48 -5.30 24.38 7.06
N VAL A 49 -6.11 23.45 6.64
CA VAL A 49 -7.03 23.62 5.51
C VAL A 49 -8.43 23.43 6.03
N GLN A 50 -9.31 24.35 5.68
CA GLN A 50 -10.74 24.25 5.92
C GLN A 50 -11.43 24.41 4.58
N GLU A 51 -12.21 23.41 4.19
CA GLU A 51 -12.99 23.40 2.97
C GLU A 51 -14.41 22.93 3.31
N ASP A 52 -15.39 23.83 3.21
CA ASP A 52 -16.76 23.62 3.66
C ASP A 52 -16.80 23.07 5.12
N LYS A 53 -17.25 21.84 5.29
CA LYS A 53 -17.25 21.14 6.59
C LYS A 53 -16.02 20.29 6.83
N GLY A 54 -15.22 20.05 5.77
CA GLY A 54 -14.02 19.23 5.85
C GLY A 54 -12.82 20.02 6.35
N SER A 55 -11.92 19.35 7.05
CA SER A 55 -10.69 19.96 7.54
C SER A 55 -9.48 19.04 7.38
N LEU A 56 -8.30 19.67 7.22
CA LEU A 56 -7.00 19.02 7.32
C LEU A 56 -6.13 19.86 8.25
N ASN A 57 -5.53 19.20 9.24
CA ASN A 57 -4.59 19.81 10.17
C ASN A 57 -3.31 18.98 10.16
N LEU A 58 -2.19 19.63 9.86
CA LEU A 58 -0.86 19.06 9.96
C LEU A 58 -0.03 19.88 10.95
N ASP A 59 0.57 19.19 11.91
CA ASP A 59 1.61 19.70 12.81
C ASP A 59 2.84 18.84 12.62
N ALA A 60 3.98 19.44 12.28
CA ALA A 60 5.21 18.70 12.07
C ALA A 60 6.42 19.48 12.59
N ALA A 61 7.40 18.76 13.12
CA ALA A 61 8.68 19.33 13.50
C ALA A 61 9.83 18.40 13.12
N TYR A 62 10.96 19.02 12.80
CA TYR A 62 12.21 18.33 12.49
C TYR A 62 13.40 19.10 13.08
N ASN A 63 14.29 18.38 13.76
CA ASN A 63 15.50 18.95 14.29
C ASN A 63 16.70 18.57 13.40
N LEU A 64 17.29 19.55 12.74
CA LEU A 64 18.41 19.39 11.80
C LEU A 64 19.68 18.82 12.43
N SER A 65 19.90 19.04 13.75
CA SER A 65 21.12 18.59 14.44
C SER A 65 20.97 17.18 15.02
N THR A 66 19.78 16.83 15.50
CA THR A 66 19.53 15.52 16.14
C THR A 66 18.80 14.55 15.24
N GLU A 67 18.32 15.05 14.07
CA GLU A 67 17.47 14.32 13.13
C GLU A 67 16.17 13.75 13.74
N VAL A 68 15.74 14.31 14.87
CA VAL A 68 14.50 13.90 15.53
C VAL A 68 13.34 14.61 14.82
N TYR A 69 12.28 13.87 14.55
CA TYR A 69 11.08 14.38 13.91
C TYR A 69 9.79 13.85 14.54
N HIS A 70 8.75 14.63 14.37
CA HIS A 70 7.38 14.19 14.54
C HIS A 70 6.48 14.88 13.51
N ALA A 71 5.39 14.23 13.18
CA ALA A 71 4.30 14.78 12.37
C ALA A 71 2.98 14.18 12.84
N ASP A 72 1.97 15.01 12.88
CA ASP A 72 0.58 14.63 13.18
C ASP A 72 -0.31 15.24 12.11
N LEU A 73 -1.04 14.40 11.38
CA LEU A 73 -1.96 14.76 10.31
C LEU A 73 -3.35 14.25 10.66
N ALA A 74 -4.27 15.16 10.90
CA ALA A 74 -5.68 14.86 11.08
C ALA A 74 -6.48 15.40 9.88
N ILE A 75 -7.27 14.55 9.27
CA ILE A 75 -8.19 14.87 8.18
C ILE A 75 -9.57 14.46 8.64
N ASP A 76 -10.52 15.38 8.60
CA ASP A 76 -11.90 15.17 9.00
C ASP A 76 -12.86 15.59 7.91
N ALA A 77 -13.64 14.63 7.40
CA ALA A 77 -14.69 14.78 6.40
C ALA A 77 -14.30 15.63 5.16
N LEU A 78 -13.00 15.62 4.77
CA LEU A 78 -12.51 16.42 3.65
C LEU A 78 -13.05 15.86 2.32
N GLN A 79 -13.64 16.75 1.49
CA GLN A 79 -14.26 16.39 0.23
C GLN A 79 -13.19 16.38 -0.89
N LEU A 80 -12.49 15.27 -1.04
CA LEU A 80 -11.38 15.15 -1.99
C LEU A 80 -11.79 15.39 -3.44
N HIS A 81 -13.02 15.10 -3.83
CA HIS A 81 -13.51 15.35 -5.19
C HIS A 81 -13.55 16.84 -5.58
N HIS A 82 -13.57 17.74 -4.58
CA HIS A 82 -13.44 19.18 -4.84
C HIS A 82 -12.01 19.55 -5.27
N PHE A 83 -11.02 18.77 -4.86
CA PHE A 83 -9.61 18.93 -5.24
C PHE A 83 -9.24 18.07 -6.45
N LEU A 84 -9.86 16.90 -6.59
CA LEU A 84 -9.59 15.88 -7.59
C LEU A 84 -10.87 15.54 -8.36
N PRO A 85 -11.42 16.48 -9.14
CA PRO A 85 -12.75 16.32 -9.73
C PRO A 85 -12.84 15.23 -10.81
N LYS A 86 -11.70 14.76 -11.33
CA LYS A 86 -11.63 13.67 -12.30
C LYS A 86 -11.51 12.30 -11.68
N ASP A 87 -11.18 12.24 -10.37
CA ASP A 87 -11.02 11.01 -9.64
C ASP A 87 -12.32 10.64 -8.91
N SER A 88 -12.56 9.36 -8.76
CA SER A 88 -13.73 8.85 -8.03
C SER A 88 -13.49 8.81 -6.51
N VAL A 89 -12.75 9.78 -5.96
CA VAL A 89 -12.45 9.89 -4.53
C VAL A 89 -13.30 11.01 -3.95
N TYR A 90 -14.06 10.72 -2.89
CA TYR A 90 -15.00 11.67 -2.30
C TYR A 90 -14.57 12.07 -0.88
N ALA A 91 -15.27 11.61 0.13
CA ALA A 91 -14.97 11.96 1.51
C ALA A 91 -13.75 11.20 2.04
N LEU A 92 -12.93 11.87 2.84
CA LEU A 92 -11.81 11.28 3.57
C LEU A 92 -11.83 11.73 5.03
N THR A 93 -11.77 10.75 5.94
CA THR A 93 -11.49 10.94 7.37
C THR A 93 -10.36 10.00 7.76
N ALA A 94 -9.23 10.57 8.17
CA ALA A 94 -8.03 9.80 8.49
C ALA A 94 -7.15 10.54 9.51
N HIS A 95 -6.38 9.77 10.25
CA HIS A 95 -5.35 10.29 11.15
C HIS A 95 -4.02 9.57 10.91
N VAL A 96 -2.92 10.32 10.82
CA VAL A 96 -1.57 9.76 10.65
C VAL A 96 -0.64 10.45 11.63
N ALA A 97 -0.03 9.68 12.51
CA ALA A 97 1.02 10.15 13.41
C ALA A 97 2.35 9.46 13.07
N ALA A 98 3.41 10.25 12.97
CA ALA A 98 4.75 9.75 12.70
C ALA A 98 5.76 10.39 13.67
N LYS A 99 6.69 9.60 14.16
CA LYS A 99 7.81 10.09 14.97
C LYS A 99 9.03 9.21 14.79
N GLY A 100 10.20 9.82 14.91
CA GLY A 100 11.43 9.05 14.77
C GLY A 100 12.68 9.88 14.88
N ARG A 101 13.79 9.25 14.53
CA ARG A 101 15.12 9.82 14.45
C ARG A 101 15.88 9.21 13.29
N GLY A 102 16.57 10.05 12.53
CA GLY A 102 17.32 9.64 11.34
C GLY A 102 16.43 9.43 10.12
N VAL A 103 17.02 9.53 8.94
CA VAL A 103 16.31 9.39 7.64
C VAL A 103 16.83 8.21 6.80
N ASP A 104 17.99 7.66 7.13
CA ASP A 104 18.54 6.48 6.46
C ASP A 104 17.94 5.21 7.06
N MET A 105 16.98 4.62 6.35
CA MET A 105 16.25 3.41 6.81
C MET A 105 17.15 2.18 6.95
N THR A 106 18.32 2.16 6.31
CA THR A 106 19.29 1.06 6.40
C THR A 106 20.21 1.19 7.61
N SER A 107 20.23 2.36 8.24
CA SER A 107 21.04 2.63 9.42
C SER A 107 20.44 1.97 10.67
N HIS A 108 21.30 1.31 11.46
CA HIS A 108 20.92 0.74 12.75
C HIS A 108 20.57 1.78 13.82
N GLN A 109 20.90 3.06 13.58
CA GLN A 109 20.60 4.16 14.49
C GLN A 109 19.26 4.82 14.20
N THR A 110 18.72 4.61 13.01
CA THR A 110 17.41 5.14 12.61
C THR A 110 16.30 4.42 13.33
N THR A 111 15.36 5.20 13.83
CA THR A 111 14.12 4.71 14.43
C THR A 111 12.95 5.49 13.86
N ALA A 112 11.86 4.80 13.58
CA ALA A 112 10.61 5.42 13.16
C ALA A 112 9.42 4.65 13.75
N LEU A 113 8.35 5.37 14.03
CA LEU A 113 7.04 4.83 14.34
C LEU A 113 6.02 5.62 13.54
N VAL A 114 5.19 4.93 12.80
CA VAL A 114 4.07 5.50 12.04
C VAL A 114 2.80 4.77 12.44
N GLU A 115 1.81 5.52 12.84
CA GLU A 115 0.46 5.04 13.14
C GLU A 115 -0.49 5.76 12.19
N ALA A 116 -1.29 5.00 11.43
CA ALA A 116 -2.28 5.56 10.54
C ALA A 116 -3.62 4.86 10.76
N LYS A 117 -4.68 5.65 10.79
CA LYS A 117 -6.05 5.21 10.92
C LYS A 117 -6.89 5.82 9.82
N LEU A 118 -7.58 4.99 9.07
CA LEU A 118 -8.57 5.38 8.08
C LEU A 118 -9.95 5.11 8.64
N ASP A 119 -10.66 6.16 9.01
CA ASP A 119 -12.02 6.06 9.53
C ASP A 119 -13.05 6.04 8.40
N GLU A 120 -12.77 6.79 7.31
CA GLU A 120 -13.62 6.83 6.13
C GLU A 120 -12.82 7.22 4.90
N LEU A 121 -13.03 6.48 3.80
CA LEU A 121 -12.64 6.87 2.45
C LEU A 121 -13.72 6.40 1.49
N GLN A 122 -14.44 7.33 0.92
CA GLN A 122 -15.38 7.03 -0.13
C GLN A 122 -14.66 7.04 -1.48
N TYR A 123 -14.52 5.85 -2.06
CA TYR A 123 -13.93 5.66 -3.38
C TYR A 123 -14.94 5.01 -4.33
N ALA A 124 -15.34 5.73 -5.36
CA ALA A 124 -16.41 5.32 -6.27
C ALA A 124 -17.68 4.92 -5.47
N ARG A 125 -18.07 3.64 -5.54
CA ARG A 125 -19.22 3.09 -4.79
C ARG A 125 -18.85 2.48 -3.44
N TRP A 126 -17.55 2.41 -3.12
CA TRP A 126 -17.08 1.74 -1.91
C TRP A 126 -16.81 2.74 -0.81
N ASN A 127 -17.21 2.38 0.39
CA ASN A 127 -16.80 3.06 1.61
C ASN A 127 -15.74 2.20 2.31
N LEU A 128 -14.49 2.68 2.28
CA LEU A 128 -13.36 2.03 2.94
C LEU A 128 -13.19 2.68 4.32
N SER A 129 -13.38 1.88 5.36
CA SER A 129 -13.33 2.34 6.76
C SER A 129 -12.66 1.27 7.63
N GLY A 130 -12.31 1.63 8.86
CA GLY A 130 -11.82 0.68 9.85
C GLY A 130 -10.44 0.09 9.53
N VAL A 131 -9.62 0.80 8.73
CA VAL A 131 -8.26 0.35 8.41
C VAL A 131 -7.26 1.01 9.34
N ASN A 132 -6.42 0.21 9.99
CA ASN A 132 -5.36 0.67 10.88
C ASN A 132 -4.01 0.12 10.42
N LEU A 133 -3.01 1.00 10.33
CA LEU A 133 -1.63 0.69 10.01
C LEU A 133 -0.72 1.12 11.16
N ASN A 134 0.10 0.19 11.63
CA ASN A 134 1.19 0.48 12.56
C ASN A 134 2.49 0.02 11.91
N ALA A 135 3.41 0.94 11.68
CA ALA A 135 4.71 0.64 11.12
C ALA A 135 5.82 1.14 12.03
N GLY A 136 6.81 0.30 12.28
CA GLY A 136 7.96 0.60 13.09
C GLY A 136 9.26 0.32 12.35
N LEU A 137 10.29 1.13 12.59
CA LEU A 137 11.64 0.88 12.12
C LEU A 137 12.60 0.96 13.31
N LYS A 138 13.38 -0.10 13.52
CA LYS A 138 14.43 -0.15 14.54
C LYS A 138 15.55 -1.07 14.10
N SER A 139 16.79 -0.62 14.22
CA SER A 139 17.97 -1.41 13.86
C SER A 139 17.90 -1.98 12.45
N ALA A 140 17.47 -1.16 11.49
CA ALA A 140 17.24 -1.52 10.09
C ALA A 140 16.24 -2.68 9.87
N VAL A 141 15.35 -2.92 10.82
CA VAL A 141 14.22 -3.84 10.68
C VAL A 141 12.94 -3.01 10.66
N ALA A 142 12.23 -3.07 9.56
CA ALA A 142 10.88 -2.53 9.43
C ALA A 142 9.87 -3.61 9.84
N SER A 143 8.95 -3.24 10.73
CA SER A 143 7.82 -4.08 11.14
C SER A 143 6.53 -3.36 10.81
N VAL A 144 5.61 -4.02 10.14
CA VAL A 144 4.33 -3.44 9.72
C VAL A 144 3.20 -4.34 10.18
N ARG A 145 2.20 -3.74 10.81
CA ARG A 145 0.93 -4.39 11.13
C ARG A 145 -0.20 -3.59 10.46
N LEU A 146 -1.00 -4.28 9.67
CA LEU A 146 -2.19 -3.75 9.02
C LEU A 146 -3.41 -4.55 9.47
N THR A 147 -4.44 -3.86 9.91
CA THR A 147 -5.74 -4.46 10.21
C THR A 147 -6.85 -3.74 9.47
N SER A 148 -7.83 -4.47 9.03
CA SER A 148 -9.05 -3.93 8.42
C SER A 148 -10.25 -4.64 9.02
N ASP A 149 -11.22 -3.86 9.46
CA ASP A 149 -12.55 -4.31 9.90
C ASP A 149 -13.64 -3.76 8.95
N ASN A 150 -13.28 -3.60 7.68
CA ASN A 150 -14.18 -3.12 6.65
C ASN A 150 -15.11 -4.23 6.18
N GLU A 151 -16.36 -3.87 5.81
CA GLU A 151 -17.35 -4.84 5.31
C GLU A 151 -16.92 -5.57 4.04
N LEU A 152 -16.06 -4.93 3.20
CA LEU A 152 -15.54 -5.54 1.98
C LEU A 152 -14.33 -6.44 2.23
N LEU A 153 -13.56 -6.14 3.29
CA LEU A 153 -12.33 -6.85 3.61
C LEU A 153 -12.04 -6.81 5.10
N LYS A 154 -12.25 -7.92 5.80
CA LYS A 154 -11.74 -8.10 7.17
C LYS A 154 -10.45 -8.88 7.14
N MET A 155 -9.37 -8.24 7.58
CA MET A 155 -8.05 -8.85 7.53
C MET A 155 -7.11 -8.36 8.63
N GLN A 156 -6.10 -9.17 8.90
CA GLN A 156 -4.94 -8.84 9.71
C GLN A 156 -3.68 -9.26 8.97
N SER A 157 -2.69 -8.38 8.95
CA SER A 157 -1.41 -8.65 8.31
C SER A 157 -0.26 -8.16 9.19
N GLU A 158 0.78 -8.95 9.28
CA GLU A 158 2.03 -8.61 9.96
C GLU A 158 3.20 -8.92 9.02
N ALA A 159 4.10 -7.97 8.87
CA ALA A 159 5.30 -8.13 8.06
C ALA A 159 6.52 -7.59 8.81
N ASP A 160 7.64 -8.30 8.69
CA ASP A 160 8.96 -7.83 9.11
C ASP A 160 9.90 -7.89 7.91
N LEU A 161 10.69 -6.84 7.72
CA LEU A 161 11.63 -6.72 6.62
C LEU A 161 12.95 -6.11 7.10
N ARG A 162 14.06 -6.77 6.81
CA ARG A 162 15.41 -6.23 7.05
C ARG A 162 15.85 -5.37 5.88
N LEU A 163 16.24 -4.14 6.18
CA LEU A 163 16.62 -3.13 5.19
C LEU A 163 18.14 -2.99 5.01
N ASP A 164 18.94 -3.49 5.96
CA ASP A 164 20.41 -3.42 5.96
C ASP A 164 21.07 -4.50 5.07
N ARG A 165 20.28 -5.31 4.38
CA ARG A 165 20.76 -6.42 3.57
C ARG A 165 20.69 -6.12 2.09
N LYS A 166 21.69 -6.61 1.36
CA LYS A 166 21.68 -6.57 -0.11
C LYS A 166 20.53 -7.38 -0.71
N TYR A 167 20.08 -8.41 0.01
CA TYR A 167 18.97 -9.27 -0.39
C TYR A 167 17.81 -9.08 0.58
N MET A 168 16.60 -9.22 0.06
CA MET A 168 15.42 -9.21 0.89
C MET A 168 15.46 -10.34 1.92
N ASP A 169 15.26 -9.96 3.17
CA ASP A 169 15.15 -10.88 4.31
C ASP A 169 13.95 -10.43 5.12
N GLY A 170 12.86 -11.16 4.99
CA GLY A 170 11.60 -10.76 5.61
C GLY A 170 10.57 -11.86 5.62
N ARG A 171 9.49 -11.58 6.34
CA ARG A 171 8.32 -12.45 6.43
C ARG A 171 7.05 -11.62 6.39
N LEU A 172 6.00 -12.20 5.86
CA LEU A 172 4.63 -11.69 5.86
C LEU A 172 3.71 -12.80 6.34
N ASN A 173 2.84 -12.49 7.27
CA ASN A 173 1.69 -13.31 7.63
C ASN A 173 0.44 -12.47 7.42
N MET A 174 -0.54 -13.01 6.74
CA MET A 174 -1.82 -12.36 6.48
C MET A 174 -2.93 -13.36 6.74
N LYS A 175 -3.93 -12.94 7.47
CA LYS A 175 -5.18 -13.65 7.67
C LYS A 175 -6.30 -12.80 7.12
N VAL A 176 -6.97 -13.30 6.09
CA VAL A 176 -8.22 -12.72 5.56
C VAL A 176 -9.35 -13.53 6.14
N GLU A 177 -10.22 -12.87 6.90
CA GLU A 177 -11.38 -13.50 7.54
C GLU A 177 -12.61 -13.41 6.65
N GLU A 178 -12.76 -12.26 5.96
CA GLU A 178 -13.88 -12.02 5.05
C GLU A 178 -13.38 -11.16 3.88
N LEU A 179 -13.60 -11.62 2.66
CA LEU A 179 -13.38 -10.88 1.43
C LEU A 179 -14.63 -11.00 0.56
N ASP A 180 -15.32 -9.88 0.37
CA ASP A 180 -16.54 -9.79 -0.44
C ASP A 180 -16.23 -9.51 -1.90
N LEU A 181 -16.05 -10.57 -2.69
CA LEU A 181 -15.72 -10.45 -4.11
C LEU A 181 -16.88 -9.87 -4.94
N TYR A 182 -18.12 -10.07 -4.52
CA TYR A 182 -19.28 -9.54 -5.24
C TYR A 182 -19.38 -8.03 -5.11
N ASN A 183 -19.33 -7.51 -3.89
CA ASN A 183 -19.38 -6.06 -3.67
C ASN A 183 -18.12 -5.35 -4.16
N LEU A 184 -16.98 -6.05 -4.25
CA LEU A 184 -15.79 -5.56 -4.95
C LEU A 184 -15.96 -5.53 -6.48
N GLY A 185 -16.97 -6.21 -7.03
CA GLY A 185 -17.21 -6.29 -8.47
C GLY A 185 -16.32 -7.29 -9.21
N ILE A 186 -15.70 -8.21 -8.45
CA ILE A 186 -14.86 -9.29 -8.99
C ILE A 186 -15.72 -10.49 -9.37
N ALA A 187 -16.66 -10.87 -8.49
CA ALA A 187 -17.64 -11.92 -8.77
C ALA A 187 -18.90 -11.34 -9.40
N SER A 188 -19.51 -12.09 -10.31
CA SER A 188 -20.77 -11.69 -11.00
C SER A 188 -22.01 -11.93 -10.14
N GLU A 189 -21.92 -12.85 -9.17
CA GLU A 189 -22.98 -13.23 -8.26
C GLU A 189 -22.47 -13.27 -6.82
N PRO A 190 -23.34 -13.02 -5.82
CA PRO A 190 -22.96 -13.19 -4.42
C PRO A 190 -22.52 -14.63 -4.14
N LEU A 191 -21.40 -14.80 -3.44
CA LEU A 191 -20.96 -16.10 -2.98
C LEU A 191 -21.78 -16.51 -1.75
N GLU A 192 -22.01 -17.80 -1.59
CA GLU A 192 -22.73 -18.35 -0.42
C GLU A 192 -21.98 -18.03 0.89
N HIS A 193 -20.65 -18.01 0.81
CA HIS A 193 -19.77 -17.61 1.92
C HIS A 193 -18.70 -16.65 1.44
N PRO A 194 -18.30 -15.66 2.26
CA PRO A 194 -17.18 -14.78 1.93
C PRO A 194 -15.88 -15.60 1.82
N VAL A 195 -14.98 -15.13 0.98
CA VAL A 195 -13.66 -15.77 0.81
C VAL A 195 -12.81 -15.51 2.04
N ALA A 196 -12.25 -16.57 2.61
CA ALA A 196 -11.35 -16.52 3.75
C ALA A 196 -10.08 -17.32 3.46
N PHE A 197 -8.92 -16.80 3.83
CA PHE A 197 -7.65 -17.51 3.66
C PHE A 197 -6.55 -17.00 4.59
N ASN A 198 -5.53 -17.83 4.80
CA ASN A 198 -4.28 -17.46 5.45
C ASN A 198 -3.16 -17.47 4.42
N LEU A 199 -2.33 -16.45 4.42
CA LEU A 199 -1.17 -16.32 3.56
C LEU A 199 0.08 -16.11 4.42
N GLY A 200 1.07 -16.98 4.26
CA GLY A 200 2.40 -16.83 4.82
C GLY A 200 3.43 -16.68 3.70
N ALA A 201 4.29 -15.69 3.79
CA ALA A 201 5.42 -15.53 2.88
C ALA A 201 6.71 -15.33 3.68
N GLU A 202 7.79 -15.95 3.23
CA GLU A 202 9.12 -15.80 3.77
C GLU A 202 10.10 -15.61 2.63
N ALA A 203 10.88 -14.55 2.69
CA ALA A 203 11.97 -14.29 1.76
C ALA A 203 13.30 -14.29 2.52
N ARG A 204 14.27 -15.07 2.07
CA ARG A 204 15.63 -15.11 2.61
C ARG A 204 16.64 -15.22 1.47
N ARG A 205 17.46 -14.21 1.28
CA ARG A 205 18.45 -14.14 0.20
C ARG A 205 17.82 -14.39 -1.17
N ASP A 206 18.05 -15.61 -1.72
CA ASP A 206 17.61 -16.08 -3.02
C ASP A 206 16.47 -17.10 -2.91
N SER A 207 15.82 -17.21 -1.75
CA SER A 207 14.76 -18.18 -1.51
C SER A 207 13.49 -17.47 -1.07
N ILE A 208 12.40 -17.72 -1.78
CA ILE A 208 11.08 -17.25 -1.44
C ILE A 208 10.19 -18.47 -1.21
N LYS A 209 9.45 -18.44 -0.10
CA LYS A 209 8.44 -19.43 0.22
C LYS A 209 7.13 -18.70 0.42
N LEU A 210 6.07 -19.21 -0.17
CA LEU A 210 4.72 -18.74 0.01
C LEU A 210 3.83 -19.93 0.33
N ARG A 211 2.99 -19.77 1.32
CA ARG A 211 1.94 -20.73 1.67
C ARG A 211 0.63 -20.00 1.78
N MET A 212 -0.38 -20.51 1.11
CA MET A 212 -1.75 -20.04 1.21
C MET A 212 -2.64 -21.23 1.61
N ASP A 213 -3.46 -21.01 2.60
CA ASP A 213 -4.44 -21.97 3.12
C ASP A 213 -5.81 -21.31 3.04
N ALA A 214 -6.72 -21.90 2.29
CA ALA A 214 -8.07 -21.41 2.07
C ALA A 214 -9.06 -22.60 2.10
N GLY A 215 -9.49 -22.95 3.30
CA GLY A 215 -10.38 -24.10 3.51
C GLY A 215 -9.75 -25.42 3.02
N ASP A 216 -10.28 -25.97 1.93
CA ASP A 216 -9.80 -27.23 1.36
C ASP A 216 -8.58 -27.06 0.44
N MET A 217 -8.16 -25.81 0.16
CA MET A 217 -7.04 -25.48 -0.70
C MET A 217 -5.78 -25.19 0.13
N ASP A 218 -4.70 -25.94 -0.08
CA ASP A 218 -3.36 -25.66 0.46
C ASP A 218 -2.41 -25.44 -0.73
N LEU A 219 -2.01 -24.19 -0.94
CA LEU A 219 -1.06 -23.79 -1.97
C LEU A 219 0.32 -23.57 -1.35
N GLN A 220 1.31 -24.23 -1.85
CA GLN A 220 2.71 -24.01 -1.46
C GLN A 220 3.54 -23.65 -2.68
N PHE A 221 4.19 -22.51 -2.62
CA PHE A 221 5.08 -22.03 -3.63
C PHE A 221 6.49 -21.87 -3.05
N ARG A 222 7.50 -22.31 -3.78
CA ARG A 222 8.90 -22.11 -3.45
C ARG A 222 9.63 -21.66 -4.68
N ALA A 223 10.37 -20.58 -4.57
CA ALA A 223 11.20 -20.07 -5.65
C ALA A 223 12.64 -19.87 -5.15
N ARG A 224 13.62 -20.18 -6.00
CA ARG A 224 14.98 -19.67 -5.87
C ARG A 224 15.11 -18.48 -6.79
N SER A 225 14.78 -17.31 -6.27
CA SER A 225 14.81 -16.04 -7.00
C SER A 225 14.92 -14.91 -6.00
N THR A 226 15.36 -13.75 -6.46
CA THR A 226 15.20 -12.51 -5.69
C THR A 226 13.75 -12.03 -5.80
N LEU A 227 13.27 -11.25 -4.82
CA LEU A 227 11.94 -10.68 -4.92
C LEU A 227 11.82 -9.73 -6.11
N GLU A 228 12.87 -8.99 -6.41
CA GLU A 228 12.91 -8.06 -7.54
C GLU A 228 12.70 -8.81 -8.88
N GLU A 229 13.37 -9.93 -9.08
CA GLU A 229 13.16 -10.79 -10.25
C GLU A 229 11.74 -11.37 -10.27
N LEU A 230 11.24 -11.80 -9.12
CA LEU A 230 9.90 -12.36 -9.01
C LEU A 230 8.81 -11.33 -9.29
N LEU A 231 8.94 -10.11 -8.74
CA LEU A 231 8.00 -9.01 -9.00
C LEU A 231 8.03 -8.61 -10.47
N GLY A 232 9.23 -8.49 -11.08
CA GLY A 232 9.34 -8.17 -12.49
C GLY A 232 8.76 -9.26 -13.43
N GLN A 233 8.72 -10.51 -13.00
CA GLN A 233 8.04 -11.60 -13.72
C GLN A 233 6.54 -11.59 -13.47
N SER A 234 6.12 -11.26 -12.24
CA SER A 234 4.70 -11.16 -11.85
C SER A 234 4.02 -10.03 -12.60
N ASP A 235 4.65 -8.88 -12.76
CA ASP A 235 4.12 -7.76 -13.54
C ASP A 235 3.84 -8.15 -14.99
N LYS A 236 4.76 -8.86 -15.61
CA LYS A 236 4.58 -9.38 -16.97
C LYS A 236 3.45 -10.40 -17.06
N PHE A 237 3.35 -11.28 -16.07
CA PHE A 237 2.28 -12.26 -15.99
C PHE A 237 0.92 -11.61 -15.82
N VAL A 238 0.81 -10.66 -14.89
CA VAL A 238 -0.44 -9.90 -14.65
C VAL A 238 -0.84 -9.13 -15.92
N ALA A 239 0.10 -8.45 -16.58
CA ALA A 239 -0.19 -7.71 -17.81
C ALA A 239 -0.72 -8.62 -18.93
N ILE A 240 -0.14 -9.80 -19.10
CA ILE A 240 -0.62 -10.77 -20.09
C ILE A 240 -1.99 -11.34 -19.69
N LEU A 241 -2.18 -11.67 -18.42
CA LEU A 241 -3.44 -12.19 -17.91
C LEU A 241 -4.56 -11.17 -18.07
N THR A 242 -4.33 -9.92 -17.70
CA THR A 242 -5.30 -8.82 -17.86
C THR A 242 -5.71 -8.67 -19.32
N LYS A 243 -4.73 -8.63 -20.22
CA LYS A 243 -5.00 -8.55 -21.65
C LYS A 243 -5.82 -9.73 -22.17
N GLN A 244 -5.54 -10.94 -21.72
CA GLN A 244 -6.27 -12.14 -22.12
C GLN A 244 -7.71 -12.16 -21.57
N ILE A 245 -7.91 -11.64 -20.36
CA ILE A 245 -9.26 -11.48 -19.78
C ILE A 245 -10.06 -10.45 -20.58
N GLU A 246 -9.45 -9.31 -20.93
CA GLU A 246 -10.08 -8.27 -21.77
C GLU A 246 -10.45 -8.81 -23.15
N GLU A 247 -9.58 -9.61 -23.77
CA GLU A 247 -9.80 -10.24 -25.06
C GLU A 247 -10.74 -11.48 -24.98
N ARG A 248 -11.17 -11.88 -23.77
CA ARG A 248 -11.95 -13.10 -23.49
C ARG A 248 -11.29 -14.36 -24.07
N ARG A 249 -9.98 -14.40 -24.13
CA ARG A 249 -9.17 -15.52 -24.65
C ARG A 249 -8.11 -15.88 -23.62
N LEU A 250 -8.24 -17.03 -22.98
CA LEU A 250 -7.20 -17.62 -22.15
C LEU A 250 -6.25 -18.44 -23.04
N ASP A 251 -5.07 -17.89 -23.29
CA ASP A 251 -4.00 -18.61 -23.97
C ASP A 251 -2.99 -19.15 -22.95
N HIS A 252 -3.20 -20.41 -22.57
CA HIS A 252 -2.32 -21.11 -21.63
C HIS A 252 -0.86 -21.26 -22.15
N ALA A 253 -0.64 -21.22 -23.46
CA ALA A 253 0.70 -21.32 -24.03
C ALA A 253 1.48 -20.02 -23.80
N ALA A 254 0.84 -18.87 -24.01
CA ALA A 254 1.45 -17.56 -23.73
C ALA A 254 1.73 -17.38 -22.24
N LEU A 255 0.83 -17.80 -21.36
CA LEU A 255 1.04 -17.75 -19.90
C LEU A 255 2.21 -18.65 -19.46
N ARG A 256 2.37 -19.83 -20.07
CA ARG A 256 3.50 -20.74 -19.78
C ARG A 256 4.85 -20.18 -20.21
N GLN A 257 4.92 -19.31 -21.21
CA GLN A 257 6.18 -18.70 -21.64
C GLN A 257 6.71 -17.67 -20.62
N VAL A 258 5.85 -17.09 -19.82
CA VAL A 258 6.22 -16.10 -18.80
C VAL A 258 6.48 -16.74 -17.44
N LEU A 259 5.76 -17.82 -17.13
CA LEU A 259 6.05 -18.64 -15.96
C LEU A 259 7.18 -19.61 -16.33
N PRO A 260 8.35 -19.56 -15.64
CA PRO A 260 9.37 -20.57 -15.85
C PRO A 260 8.74 -21.95 -15.64
N SER A 261 8.77 -22.78 -16.67
CA SER A 261 8.15 -24.10 -16.63
C SER A 261 8.79 -24.94 -15.52
N ALA A 262 7.96 -25.51 -14.66
CA ALA A 262 8.39 -26.56 -13.75
C ALA A 262 8.97 -27.69 -14.60
N GLY A 263 10.28 -27.93 -14.50
CA GLY A 263 10.96 -29.00 -15.25
C GLY A 263 12.04 -28.57 -16.24
N MET A 264 12.36 -27.29 -16.41
CA MET A 264 13.54 -26.86 -17.12
C MET A 264 14.80 -27.36 -16.39
N GLN A 265 15.47 -28.36 -16.93
CA GLN A 265 16.86 -28.68 -16.58
C GLN A 265 17.71 -27.50 -17.05
N LEU A 266 18.17 -26.68 -16.11
CA LEU A 266 19.11 -25.61 -16.42
C LEU A 266 20.49 -26.20 -16.63
N THR A 267 21.09 -25.89 -17.75
CA THR A 267 22.50 -26.19 -18.04
C THR A 267 23.39 -25.45 -17.02
N ALA A 268 24.45 -26.15 -16.61
CA ALA A 268 25.44 -25.60 -15.66
C ALA A 268 25.93 -24.22 -16.11
N GLY A 269 25.67 -23.19 -15.31
CA GLY A 269 26.09 -21.81 -15.59
C GLY A 269 24.95 -20.75 -15.47
N GLN A 270 23.70 -21.17 -15.42
CA GLN A 270 22.59 -20.22 -15.16
C GLN A 270 22.32 -20.11 -13.66
N ALA A 271 22.52 -18.92 -13.12
CA ALA A 271 22.19 -18.62 -11.74
C ALA A 271 20.67 -18.63 -11.55
N ASN A 272 20.24 -19.39 -10.55
CA ASN A 272 18.91 -19.41 -9.92
C ASN A 272 17.76 -20.02 -10.74
N PRO A 273 17.54 -21.34 -10.65
CA PRO A 273 16.29 -21.94 -11.10
C PRO A 273 15.13 -21.53 -10.19
N VAL A 274 14.11 -20.94 -10.76
CA VAL A 274 12.82 -20.80 -10.10
C VAL A 274 12.15 -22.17 -10.14
N SER A 275 11.96 -22.80 -8.99
CA SER A 275 11.20 -24.04 -8.87
C SER A 275 9.86 -23.74 -8.22
N TYR A 276 8.79 -24.10 -8.91
CA TYR A 276 7.44 -24.03 -8.38
C TYR A 276 7.02 -25.39 -7.87
N PHE A 277 6.46 -25.42 -6.68
CA PHE A 277 5.78 -26.59 -6.16
C PHE A 277 4.37 -26.16 -5.76
N LEU A 278 3.40 -26.58 -6.55
CA LEU A 278 1.98 -26.37 -6.29
C LEU A 278 1.41 -27.69 -5.78
N LYS A 279 0.95 -27.70 -4.53
CA LYS A 279 0.19 -28.79 -3.95
C LYS A 279 -1.22 -28.31 -3.66
N THR A 280 -2.17 -28.87 -4.37
CA THR A 280 -3.58 -28.59 -4.15
C THR A 280 -4.22 -29.85 -3.53
N LYS A 281 -5.02 -29.65 -2.49
CA LYS A 281 -5.97 -30.65 -2.01
C LYS A 281 -7.33 -30.27 -2.59
N ASN A 282 -7.92 -31.17 -3.38
CA ASN A 282 -9.31 -31.09 -3.86
C ASN A 282 -9.77 -29.65 -4.23
N ILE A 283 -9.35 -29.18 -5.41
CA ILE A 283 -9.97 -27.97 -5.98
C ILE A 283 -11.23 -28.43 -6.71
N SER A 284 -12.40 -28.05 -6.21
CA SER A 284 -13.63 -28.08 -6.98
C SER A 284 -13.76 -26.73 -7.69
N PHE A 285 -13.67 -26.72 -9.03
CA PHE A 285 -13.89 -25.50 -9.83
C PHE A 285 -15.38 -25.10 -9.89
N ASN A 286 -16.26 -25.85 -9.23
CA ASN A 286 -17.68 -25.50 -9.13
C ASN A 286 -17.99 -24.57 -7.94
N ASP A 287 -16.97 -24.24 -7.13
CA ASP A 287 -17.13 -23.40 -5.95
C ASP A 287 -16.60 -21.95 -6.20
N PHE A 288 -16.29 -21.61 -7.49
CA PHE A 288 -15.87 -20.28 -7.93
C PHE A 288 -16.82 -19.70 -8.99
#